data_be28d05c6b4dbe29a6a6f994c7cf0463
#
_entry.id   be28d05c6b4dbe29a6a6f994c7cf0463
#
_cell.length_a   1.000
_cell.length_b   1.000
_cell.length_c   1.000
_cell.angle_alpha   90.00
_cell.angle_beta   90.00
_cell.angle_gamma   90.00
#
_symmetry.space_group_name_H-M   'P 1'
#
loop_
_entity.id
_entity.type
_entity.pdbx_description
1 polymer ?
#
loop_
_entity_poly.entity_id
_entity_poly.type
_entity_poly.pdbx_seq_one_letter_code
_entity_poly.pdbx_strand_id
1 'polypeptide(L)'
;MNRDYLKGRRCMVWSFMQNARMYEALRDYGDRLDTVGIFTFEVDATGTLSETGTSISSMMTYINKWPHIRWMLTVMNHGTASIFTALRNNTNGAKDKFLTELVRIMEKYPWCAGVDIDLERGGGYENREAANSLFQAIYQTVKAYDSSKLVNICLPGMTGVQGSVGGENWCVYADLNPYCDTASIMSYGMAWAGSAPGPVSPRSWLEGIYDYAVTAMSPGKIFMGLPGYGWNWQI
;
A
#
# COMPACT_ATOMS: atom_id res chain seq x y z
N MET A 1 -2.18 8.12 27.05
CA MET A 1 -3.52 7.82 26.54
C MET A 1 -3.67 6.31 26.47
N ASN A 2 -4.76 5.74 26.98
CA ASN A 2 -4.92 4.28 27.07
C ASN A 2 -5.34 3.73 25.70
N ARG A 3 -4.51 2.85 25.10
CA ARG A 3 -4.77 2.15 23.82
C ARG A 3 -5.39 0.76 24.03
N ASP A 4 -5.89 0.47 25.22
CA ASP A 4 -6.42 -0.85 25.59
C ASP A 4 -7.57 -1.31 24.69
N TYR A 5 -8.28 -0.36 24.05
CA TYR A 5 -9.36 -0.68 23.11
C TYR A 5 -8.85 -1.39 21.83
N LEU A 6 -7.61 -1.18 21.43
CA LEU A 6 -7.00 -1.87 20.27
C LEU A 6 -6.60 -3.32 20.61
N LYS A 7 -6.48 -3.67 21.90
CA LYS A 7 -6.07 -5.01 22.37
C LYS A 7 -4.86 -5.58 21.60
N GLY A 8 -3.83 -4.73 21.38
CA GLY A 8 -2.64 -5.09 20.61
C GLY A 8 -2.81 -5.10 19.10
N ARG A 9 -3.98 -4.75 18.57
CA ARG A 9 -4.19 -4.59 17.12
C ARG A 9 -3.59 -3.28 16.64
N ARG A 10 -3.12 -3.29 15.39
CA ARG A 10 -2.60 -2.10 14.72
C ARG A 10 -3.63 -1.56 13.74
N CYS A 11 -3.69 -0.23 13.61
CA CYS A 11 -4.58 0.45 12.69
C CYS A 11 -3.76 1.27 11.70
N MET A 12 -3.93 1.01 10.41
CA MET A 12 -3.36 1.77 9.32
C MET A 12 -4.49 2.44 8.52
N VAL A 13 -4.27 3.67 8.11
CA VAL A 13 -5.17 4.41 7.20
C VAL A 13 -4.36 5.11 6.12
N TRP A 14 -5.03 5.45 5.00
CA TRP A 14 -4.45 6.25 3.94
C TRP A 14 -5.10 7.64 3.89
N SER A 15 -4.27 8.66 3.72
CA SER A 15 -4.71 10.03 3.47
C SER A 15 -4.92 10.25 1.97
N PHE A 16 -5.97 9.62 1.42
CA PHE A 16 -6.20 9.57 -0.02
C PHE A 16 -6.77 10.88 -0.62
N MET A 17 -7.56 11.63 0.11
CA MET A 17 -8.17 12.85 -0.40
C MET A 17 -7.93 14.02 0.54
N GLN A 18 -7.41 15.11 -0.01
CA GLN A 18 -7.27 16.37 0.73
C GLN A 18 -8.64 17.04 0.89
N ASN A 19 -9.43 16.57 1.83
CA ASN A 19 -10.69 17.20 2.20
C ASN A 19 -10.75 17.49 3.70
N ALA A 20 -11.67 18.38 4.08
CA ALA A 20 -11.83 18.78 5.47
C ALA A 20 -12.05 17.60 6.41
N ARG A 21 -12.80 16.56 5.98
CA ARG A 21 -13.10 15.38 6.79
C ARG A 21 -11.88 14.53 7.11
N MET A 22 -10.94 14.40 6.16
CA MET A 22 -9.67 13.70 6.42
C MET A 22 -8.88 14.42 7.51
N TYR A 23 -8.74 15.74 7.41
CA TYR A 23 -8.03 16.52 8.39
C TYR A 23 -8.72 16.53 9.76
N GLU A 24 -10.06 16.59 9.80
CA GLU A 24 -10.84 16.43 11.02
C GLU A 24 -10.62 15.06 11.66
N ALA A 25 -10.65 13.98 10.88
CA ALA A 25 -10.40 12.64 11.36
C ALA A 25 -8.99 12.47 11.95
N LEU A 26 -7.97 13.01 11.30
CA LEU A 26 -6.61 13.02 11.84
C LEU A 26 -6.48 13.87 13.10
N ARG A 27 -7.18 15.02 13.17
CA ARG A 27 -7.20 15.86 14.35
C ARG A 27 -7.82 15.16 15.55
N ASP A 28 -8.95 14.47 15.33
CA ASP A 28 -9.81 13.97 16.41
C ASP A 28 -9.47 12.52 16.81
N TYR A 29 -8.93 11.73 15.88
CA TYR A 29 -8.69 10.28 16.08
C TYR A 29 -7.24 9.84 15.83
N GLY A 30 -6.31 10.78 15.58
CA GLY A 30 -4.91 10.42 15.34
C GLY A 30 -4.26 9.65 16.49
N ASP A 31 -4.74 9.82 17.72
CA ASP A 31 -4.30 9.05 18.89
C ASP A 31 -4.58 7.54 18.77
N ARG A 32 -5.48 7.14 17.87
CA ARG A 32 -5.91 5.75 17.64
C ARG A 32 -5.21 5.08 16.46
N LEU A 33 -4.37 5.81 15.74
CA LEU A 33 -3.68 5.31 14.56
C LEU A 33 -2.27 4.87 14.90
N ASP A 34 -1.79 3.83 14.22
CA ASP A 34 -0.41 3.35 14.31
C ASP A 34 0.40 3.72 13.09
N THR A 35 -0.24 3.71 11.93
CA THR A 35 0.41 3.99 10.64
C THR A 35 -0.52 4.82 9.77
N VAL A 36 0.05 5.79 9.05
CA VAL A 36 -0.65 6.57 8.04
C VAL A 36 0.18 6.59 6.76
N GLY A 37 -0.37 6.05 5.68
CA GLY A 37 0.15 6.22 4.34
C GLY A 37 -0.26 7.58 3.77
N ILE A 38 0.70 8.43 3.44
CA ILE A 38 0.45 9.72 2.81
C ILE A 38 0.46 9.51 1.30
N PHE A 39 -0.70 9.53 0.70
CA PHE A 39 -0.91 9.33 -0.74
C PHE A 39 -0.39 10.53 -1.54
N THR A 40 0.91 10.60 -1.78
CA THR A 40 1.58 11.79 -2.30
C THR A 40 2.32 11.57 -3.61
N PHE A 41 2.97 10.42 -3.78
CA PHE A 41 3.87 10.22 -4.91
C PHE A 41 3.26 9.35 -6.00
N GLU A 42 3.37 9.83 -7.24
CA GLU A 42 3.10 9.04 -8.43
C GLU A 42 4.40 8.66 -9.12
N VAL A 43 4.50 7.40 -9.54
CA VAL A 43 5.57 6.93 -10.41
C VAL A 43 5.11 6.92 -11.86
N ASP A 44 5.95 7.36 -12.78
CA ASP A 44 5.73 7.24 -14.22
C ASP A 44 6.47 6.01 -14.84
N ALA A 45 6.26 5.77 -16.12
CA ALA A 45 6.89 4.67 -16.86
C ALA A 45 8.40 4.81 -17.02
N THR A 46 8.99 5.95 -16.67
CA THR A 46 10.45 6.15 -16.64
C THR A 46 11.04 5.93 -15.26
N GLY A 47 10.22 5.64 -14.25
CA GLY A 47 10.62 5.48 -12.84
C GLY A 47 10.77 6.81 -12.10
N THR A 48 10.32 7.94 -12.66
CA THR A 48 10.35 9.24 -11.98
C THR A 48 9.22 9.34 -10.99
N LEU A 49 9.50 9.85 -9.79
CA LEU A 49 8.50 10.17 -8.77
C LEU A 49 8.11 11.65 -8.81
N SER A 50 6.81 11.90 -8.93
CA SER A 50 6.20 13.22 -8.86
C SER A 50 5.31 13.35 -7.63
N GLU A 51 5.34 14.51 -6.98
CA GLU A 51 4.53 14.82 -5.80
C GLU A 51 3.20 15.46 -6.27
N THR A 52 2.18 14.62 -6.47
CA THR A 52 0.91 15.01 -7.11
C THR A 52 -0.31 14.81 -6.23
N GLY A 53 -0.20 13.98 -5.20
CA GLY A 53 -1.31 13.63 -4.31
C GLY A 53 -1.46 14.55 -3.11
N THR A 54 -1.60 13.96 -1.93
CA THR A 54 -1.75 14.69 -0.66
C THR A 54 -0.53 15.56 -0.37
N SER A 55 -0.74 16.87 -0.21
CA SER A 55 0.34 17.81 0.11
C SER A 55 0.98 17.49 1.46
N ILE A 56 2.26 17.19 1.45
CA ILE A 56 3.03 16.93 2.68
C ILE A 56 3.06 18.17 3.57
N SER A 57 3.16 19.36 3.00
CA SER A 57 3.14 20.61 3.78
C SER A 57 1.86 20.76 4.61
N SER A 58 0.71 20.37 4.04
CA SER A 58 -0.58 20.36 4.75
C SER A 58 -0.64 19.30 5.85
N MET A 59 0.14 18.22 5.74
CA MET A 59 0.19 17.14 6.73
C MET A 59 1.12 17.44 7.91
N MET A 60 2.05 18.39 7.79
CA MET A 60 3.08 18.66 8.81
C MET A 60 2.51 18.95 10.20
N THR A 61 1.37 19.64 10.29
CA THR A 61 0.71 19.91 11.57
C THR A 61 0.33 18.60 12.29
N TYR A 62 -0.15 17.62 11.56
CA TYR A 62 -0.56 16.31 12.10
C TYR A 62 0.63 15.41 12.38
N ILE A 63 1.66 15.43 11.52
CA ILE A 63 2.92 14.73 11.72
C ILE A 63 3.55 15.18 13.04
N ASN A 64 3.61 16.46 13.30
CA ASN A 64 4.15 17.03 14.53
C ASN A 64 3.24 16.74 15.75
N LYS A 65 1.92 16.76 15.56
CA LYS A 65 0.96 16.48 16.64
C LYS A 65 1.00 15.02 17.10
N TRP A 66 1.24 14.10 16.18
CA TRP A 66 1.14 12.67 16.43
C TRP A 66 2.46 11.93 16.14
N PRO A 67 3.54 12.19 16.89
CA PRO A 67 4.87 11.62 16.64
C PRO A 67 4.95 10.10 16.85
N HIS A 68 3.93 9.48 17.44
CA HIS A 68 3.84 8.03 17.60
C HIS A 68 3.35 7.31 16.35
N ILE A 69 2.75 8.05 15.40
CA ILE A 69 2.28 7.48 14.14
C ILE A 69 3.47 7.25 13.22
N ARG A 70 3.51 6.08 12.59
CA ARG A 70 4.43 5.79 11.50
C ARG A 70 3.90 6.42 10.22
N TRP A 71 4.37 7.60 9.90
CA TRP A 71 4.01 8.30 8.68
C TRP A 71 4.80 7.73 7.51
N MET A 72 4.13 7.09 6.55
CA MET A 72 4.75 6.47 5.39
C MET A 72 4.46 7.26 4.12
N LEU A 73 5.42 7.31 3.21
CA LEU A 73 5.25 7.94 1.90
C LEU A 73 4.67 6.91 0.94
N THR A 74 3.41 7.09 0.55
CA THR A 74 2.76 6.19 -0.41
C THR A 74 3.16 6.55 -1.83
N VAL A 75 3.62 5.55 -2.56
CA VAL A 75 4.02 5.63 -3.97
C VAL A 75 3.08 4.75 -4.78
N MET A 76 2.41 5.33 -5.77
CA MET A 76 1.37 4.69 -6.56
C MET A 76 1.59 4.85 -8.07
N ASN A 77 0.99 3.95 -8.86
CA ASN A 77 0.95 4.03 -10.32
C ASN A 77 -0.47 4.26 -10.85
N HIS A 78 -1.43 4.62 -9.99
CA HIS A 78 -2.86 4.78 -10.31
C HIS A 78 -3.46 3.62 -11.12
N GLY A 79 -3.03 2.39 -10.83
CA GLY A 79 -3.51 1.21 -11.56
C GLY A 79 -3.14 1.21 -13.04
N THR A 80 -2.03 1.87 -13.43
CA THR A 80 -1.56 1.92 -14.82
C THR A 80 -0.63 0.75 -15.11
N ALA A 81 -1.14 -0.29 -15.79
CA ALA A 81 -0.40 -1.54 -16.06
C ALA A 81 0.94 -1.34 -16.80
N SER A 82 1.00 -0.38 -17.73
CA SER A 82 2.24 -0.11 -18.49
C SER A 82 3.35 0.43 -17.60
N ILE A 83 3.04 1.20 -16.55
CA ILE A 83 4.00 1.70 -15.57
C ILE A 83 4.57 0.52 -14.76
N PHE A 84 3.72 -0.33 -14.19
CA PHE A 84 4.19 -1.50 -13.44
C PHE A 84 5.05 -2.40 -14.34
N THR A 85 4.64 -2.60 -15.61
CA THR A 85 5.41 -3.38 -16.59
C THR A 85 6.77 -2.75 -16.85
N ALA A 86 6.86 -1.44 -17.02
CA ALA A 86 8.13 -0.75 -17.24
C ALA A 86 9.08 -0.91 -16.04
N LEU A 87 8.56 -0.77 -14.81
CA LEU A 87 9.35 -0.92 -13.59
C LEU A 87 9.84 -2.36 -13.41
N ARG A 88 8.96 -3.37 -13.46
CA ARG A 88 9.36 -4.76 -13.23
C ARG A 88 10.32 -5.30 -14.27
N ASN A 89 10.22 -4.84 -15.53
CA ASN A 89 11.09 -5.25 -16.64
C ASN A 89 12.33 -4.36 -16.77
N ASN A 90 12.47 -3.33 -15.95
CA ASN A 90 13.52 -2.32 -16.03
C ASN A 90 13.63 -1.68 -17.42
N THR A 91 12.51 -1.40 -18.07
CA THR A 91 12.46 -0.83 -19.41
C THR A 91 13.19 0.51 -19.44
N ASN A 92 14.22 0.62 -20.25
CA ASN A 92 15.08 1.82 -20.36
C ASN A 92 15.63 2.34 -19.00
N GLY A 93 15.88 1.44 -18.04
CA GLY A 93 16.40 1.81 -16.72
C GLY A 93 15.35 2.34 -15.74
N ALA A 94 14.04 2.14 -16.01
CA ALA A 94 12.96 2.65 -15.19
C ALA A 94 13.00 2.16 -13.74
N LYS A 95 13.34 0.89 -13.50
CA LYS A 95 13.50 0.35 -12.15
C LYS A 95 14.65 1.03 -11.42
N ASP A 96 15.81 1.14 -12.06
CA ASP A 96 17.01 1.72 -11.44
C ASP A 96 16.78 3.18 -11.04
N LYS A 97 16.11 3.92 -11.93
CA LYS A 97 15.69 5.29 -11.63
C LYS A 97 14.68 5.35 -10.47
N PHE A 98 13.68 4.47 -10.48
CA PHE A 98 12.68 4.39 -9.41
C PHE A 98 13.32 4.13 -8.05
N LEU A 99 14.27 3.21 -7.96
CA LEU A 99 15.00 2.92 -6.72
C LEU A 99 15.79 4.15 -6.23
N THR A 100 16.42 4.89 -7.13
CA THR A 100 17.09 6.16 -6.79
C THR A 100 16.11 7.21 -6.29
N GLU A 101 14.95 7.33 -6.92
CA GLU A 101 13.89 8.25 -6.53
C GLU A 101 13.29 7.92 -5.15
N LEU A 102 13.17 6.61 -4.80
CA LEU A 102 12.75 6.21 -3.44
C LEU A 102 13.72 6.73 -2.37
N VAL A 103 15.02 6.63 -2.60
CA VAL A 103 16.02 7.21 -1.68
C VAL A 103 15.87 8.72 -1.61
N ARG A 104 15.75 9.39 -2.75
CA ARG A 104 15.60 10.85 -2.84
C ARG A 104 14.41 11.37 -2.01
N ILE A 105 13.25 10.69 -2.08
CA ILE A 105 12.09 11.14 -1.30
C ILE A 105 12.26 10.90 0.20
N MET A 106 12.92 9.83 0.62
CA MET A 106 13.23 9.59 2.04
C MET A 106 14.25 10.58 2.58
N GLU A 107 15.24 10.99 1.78
CA GLU A 107 16.18 12.06 2.11
C GLU A 107 15.48 13.41 2.25
N LYS A 108 14.56 13.71 1.32
CA LYS A 108 13.76 14.95 1.37
C LYS A 108 12.84 15.00 2.60
N TYR A 109 12.34 13.86 3.06
CA TYR A 109 11.40 13.72 4.16
C TYR A 109 11.92 12.78 5.26
N PRO A 110 13.00 13.12 5.97
CA PRO A 110 13.69 12.22 6.89
C PRO A 110 12.83 11.75 8.08
N TRP A 111 11.77 12.49 8.41
CA TRP A 111 10.79 12.14 9.44
C TRP A 111 9.91 10.95 9.04
N CYS A 112 9.84 10.56 7.76
CA CYS A 112 9.00 9.42 7.34
C CYS A 112 9.48 8.12 7.97
N ALA A 113 8.53 7.26 8.33
CA ALA A 113 8.84 5.92 8.84
C ALA A 113 9.31 4.96 7.73
N GLY A 114 9.08 5.31 6.47
CA GLY A 114 9.44 4.50 5.31
C GLY A 114 8.53 4.75 4.12
N VAL A 115 8.44 3.77 3.23
CA VAL A 115 7.65 3.82 2.00
C VAL A 115 6.52 2.80 2.00
N ASP A 116 5.40 3.19 1.43
CA ASP A 116 4.21 2.37 1.20
C ASP A 116 4.05 2.23 -0.32
N ILE A 117 4.23 1.01 -0.84
CA ILE A 117 4.31 0.74 -2.27
C ILE A 117 2.97 0.20 -2.77
N ASP A 118 2.25 1.04 -3.49
CA ASP A 118 0.93 0.77 -4.05
C ASP A 118 0.99 0.68 -5.59
N LEU A 119 1.63 -0.39 -6.06
CA LEU A 119 1.73 -0.70 -7.49
C LEU A 119 0.68 -1.72 -7.86
N GLU A 120 -0.29 -1.29 -8.67
CA GLU A 120 -1.43 -2.08 -9.11
C GLU A 120 -1.35 -2.45 -10.60
N ARG A 121 -2.22 -3.38 -11.02
CA ARG A 121 -2.33 -3.86 -12.42
C ARG A 121 -1.06 -4.57 -12.91
N GLY A 122 -0.46 -5.37 -12.04
CA GLY A 122 0.70 -6.21 -12.38
C GLY A 122 0.41 -7.36 -13.34
N GLY A 123 -0.88 -7.65 -13.59
CA GLY A 123 -1.33 -8.68 -14.53
C GLY A 123 -1.36 -10.08 -13.94
N GLY A 124 -1.12 -11.09 -14.77
CA GLY A 124 -1.27 -12.48 -14.42
C GLY A 124 -0.05 -13.08 -13.71
N TYR A 125 -0.20 -14.35 -13.34
CA TYR A 125 0.78 -15.13 -12.57
C TYR A 125 2.14 -15.29 -13.27
N GLU A 126 2.17 -15.23 -14.60
CA GLU A 126 3.39 -15.26 -15.42
C GLU A 126 4.36 -14.10 -15.10
N ASN A 127 3.86 -13.04 -14.52
CA ASN A 127 4.64 -11.84 -14.18
C ASN A 127 5.27 -11.89 -12.78
N ARG A 128 4.99 -12.91 -11.97
CA ARG A 128 5.36 -12.96 -10.54
C ARG A 128 6.85 -12.85 -10.29
N GLU A 129 7.68 -13.50 -11.11
CA GLU A 129 9.13 -13.50 -10.89
C GLU A 129 9.74 -12.12 -11.10
N ALA A 130 9.28 -11.41 -12.17
CA ALA A 130 9.71 -10.06 -12.41
C ALA A 130 9.18 -9.07 -11.34
N ALA A 131 7.95 -9.26 -10.87
CA ALA A 131 7.39 -8.48 -9.76
C ALA A 131 8.15 -8.74 -8.46
N ASN A 132 8.42 -10.00 -8.11
CA ASN A 132 9.21 -10.37 -6.92
C ASN A 132 10.61 -9.72 -6.97
N SER A 133 11.28 -9.76 -8.13
CA SER A 133 12.58 -9.11 -8.32
C SER A 133 12.51 -7.58 -8.10
N LEU A 134 11.42 -6.94 -8.52
CA LEU A 134 11.21 -5.51 -8.28
C LEU A 134 11.04 -5.24 -6.78
N PHE A 135 10.15 -5.95 -6.08
CA PHE A 135 9.91 -5.75 -4.65
C PHE A 135 11.13 -6.10 -3.79
N GLN A 136 11.88 -7.14 -4.17
CA GLN A 136 13.17 -7.44 -3.55
C GLN A 136 14.14 -6.27 -3.68
N ALA A 137 14.28 -5.69 -4.88
CA ALA A 137 15.15 -4.55 -5.11
C ALA A 137 14.70 -3.31 -4.32
N ILE A 138 13.39 -3.03 -4.26
CA ILE A 138 12.83 -1.95 -3.42
C ILE A 138 13.23 -2.16 -1.96
N TYR A 139 12.96 -3.34 -1.41
CA TYR A 139 13.27 -3.65 -0.02
C TYR A 139 14.76 -3.48 0.28
N GLN A 140 15.62 -4.07 -0.55
CA GLN A 140 17.07 -3.98 -0.39
C GLN A 140 17.57 -2.53 -0.47
N THR A 141 17.06 -1.73 -1.40
CA THR A 141 17.41 -0.32 -1.55
C THR A 141 17.02 0.49 -0.32
N VAL A 142 15.80 0.34 0.17
CA VAL A 142 15.32 1.04 1.37
C VAL A 142 16.16 0.63 2.60
N LYS A 143 16.40 -0.66 2.79
CA LYS A 143 17.21 -1.15 3.93
C LYS A 143 18.69 -0.79 3.86
N ALA A 144 19.24 -0.66 2.66
CA ALA A 144 20.61 -0.19 2.46
C ALA A 144 20.75 1.31 2.75
N TYR A 145 19.72 2.11 2.43
CA TYR A 145 19.68 3.53 2.77
C TYR A 145 19.59 3.73 4.30
N ASP A 146 18.60 3.12 4.93
CA ASP A 146 18.41 3.13 6.38
C ASP A 146 17.63 1.87 6.80
N SER A 147 18.27 0.99 7.55
CA SER A 147 17.68 -0.28 7.99
C SER A 147 16.46 -0.11 8.90
N SER A 148 16.28 1.06 9.52
CA SER A 148 15.11 1.38 10.35
C SER A 148 13.87 1.76 9.54
N LYS A 149 14.02 2.18 8.27
CA LYS A 149 12.91 2.52 7.39
C LYS A 149 12.09 1.29 7.03
N LEU A 150 10.78 1.46 7.04
CA LEU A 150 9.83 0.39 6.76
C LEU A 150 9.45 0.34 5.27
N VAL A 151 9.18 -0.86 4.79
CA VAL A 151 8.56 -1.11 3.50
C VAL A 151 7.21 -1.77 3.73
N ASN A 152 6.13 -1.07 3.39
CA ASN A 152 4.80 -1.66 3.24
C ASN A 152 4.55 -1.94 1.76
N ILE A 153 3.86 -3.04 1.45
CA ILE A 153 3.43 -3.38 0.10
C ILE A 153 1.91 -3.51 0.08
N CYS A 154 1.24 -2.83 -0.83
CA CYS A 154 -0.17 -3.05 -1.11
C CYS A 154 -0.34 -4.26 -2.02
N LEU A 155 -1.15 -5.22 -1.60
CA LEU A 155 -1.33 -6.50 -2.28
C LEU A 155 -2.80 -6.68 -2.67
N PRO A 156 -3.09 -7.29 -3.84
CA PRO A 156 -4.45 -7.66 -4.20
C PRO A 156 -5.02 -8.70 -3.22
N GLY A 157 -6.33 -8.66 -2.99
CA GLY A 157 -7.01 -9.67 -2.18
C GLY A 157 -7.05 -11.02 -2.88
N MET A 158 -6.37 -12.02 -2.32
CA MET A 158 -6.26 -13.37 -2.89
C MET A 158 -6.71 -14.42 -1.88
N THR A 159 -7.45 -15.43 -2.34
CA THR A 159 -7.89 -16.59 -1.54
C THR A 159 -7.03 -17.84 -1.78
N GLY A 160 -5.93 -17.70 -2.49
CA GLY A 160 -4.97 -18.75 -2.87
C GLY A 160 -4.02 -18.23 -3.93
N VAL A 161 -3.03 -19.03 -4.32
CA VAL A 161 -2.19 -18.74 -5.47
C VAL A 161 -3.09 -18.65 -6.71
N GLN A 162 -3.06 -17.54 -7.44
CA GLN A 162 -3.95 -17.23 -8.57
C GLN A 162 -5.43 -17.06 -8.19
N GLY A 163 -5.74 -16.80 -6.92
CA GLY A 163 -7.11 -16.65 -6.41
C GLY A 163 -7.61 -15.22 -6.30
N SER A 164 -7.04 -14.24 -7.04
CA SER A 164 -7.47 -12.85 -6.95
C SER A 164 -8.75 -12.57 -7.73
N VAL A 165 -9.55 -11.65 -7.22
CA VAL A 165 -10.65 -11.05 -7.96
C VAL A 165 -10.10 -10.06 -9.00
N GLY A 166 -10.61 -10.09 -10.23
CA GLY A 166 -10.17 -9.18 -11.30
C GLY A 166 -8.87 -9.59 -12.00
N GLY A 167 -8.30 -10.78 -11.71
CA GLY A 167 -7.14 -11.31 -12.43
C GLY A 167 -5.78 -10.72 -12.02
N GLU A 168 -5.72 -10.02 -10.89
CA GLU A 168 -4.46 -9.47 -10.34
C GLU A 168 -3.65 -10.57 -9.61
N ASN A 169 -3.09 -11.50 -10.39
CA ASN A 169 -2.36 -12.67 -9.86
C ASN A 169 -0.84 -12.55 -9.99
N TRP A 170 -0.33 -11.33 -10.15
CA TRP A 170 1.11 -11.05 -10.36
C TRP A 170 1.99 -11.33 -9.14
N CYS A 171 1.42 -11.60 -7.99
CA CYS A 171 2.16 -11.86 -6.76
C CYS A 171 1.83 -13.22 -6.16
N VAL A 172 2.76 -13.72 -5.36
CA VAL A 172 2.54 -14.82 -4.41
C VAL A 172 2.94 -14.28 -3.05
N TYR A 173 2.04 -14.30 -2.08
CA TYR A 173 2.29 -13.69 -0.77
C TYR A 173 3.53 -14.25 -0.08
N ALA A 174 3.75 -15.57 -0.18
CA ALA A 174 4.91 -16.22 0.41
C ALA A 174 6.24 -15.70 -0.18
N ASP A 175 6.27 -15.44 -1.49
CA ASP A 175 7.47 -14.93 -2.18
C ASP A 175 7.79 -13.49 -1.77
N LEU A 176 6.77 -12.69 -1.45
CA LEU A 176 6.92 -11.29 -1.04
C LEU A 176 7.13 -11.11 0.47
N ASN A 177 6.82 -12.12 1.28
CA ASN A 177 6.98 -12.06 2.74
C ASN A 177 8.39 -11.67 3.21
N PRO A 178 9.51 -12.08 2.55
CA PRO A 178 10.85 -11.62 2.92
C PRO A 178 11.14 -10.15 2.57
N TYR A 179 10.37 -9.56 1.66
CA TYR A 179 10.65 -8.26 1.05
C TYR A 179 9.68 -7.16 1.47
N CYS A 180 9.03 -7.32 2.63
CA CYS A 180 8.23 -6.29 3.28
C CYS A 180 8.35 -6.38 4.81
N ASP A 181 8.19 -5.25 5.48
CA ASP A 181 8.00 -5.18 6.93
C ASP A 181 6.52 -5.33 7.28
N THR A 182 5.64 -4.82 6.40
CA THR A 182 4.18 -4.98 6.48
C THR A 182 3.60 -5.15 5.08
N ALA A 183 2.42 -5.75 5.01
CA ALA A 183 1.64 -5.90 3.79
C ALA A 183 0.20 -5.46 4.05
N SER A 184 -0.29 -4.56 3.22
CA SER A 184 -1.68 -4.09 3.24
C SER A 184 -2.45 -4.81 2.15
N ILE A 185 -3.30 -5.76 2.53
CA ILE A 185 -4.08 -6.54 1.57
C ILE A 185 -5.37 -5.80 1.25
N MET A 186 -5.57 -5.46 -0.01
CA MET A 186 -6.76 -4.78 -0.52
C MET A 186 -7.94 -5.75 -0.60
N SER A 187 -8.50 -6.11 0.55
CA SER A 187 -9.62 -7.04 0.69
C SER A 187 -10.98 -6.36 0.47
N TYR A 188 -11.06 -5.53 -0.57
CA TYR A 188 -12.23 -4.77 -1.01
C TYR A 188 -12.26 -4.66 -2.53
N GLY A 189 -13.39 -4.20 -3.08
CA GLY A 189 -13.56 -4.05 -4.52
C GLY A 189 -14.14 -5.31 -5.21
N MET A 190 -14.73 -6.26 -4.46
CA MET A 190 -15.43 -7.38 -5.07
C MET A 190 -16.64 -6.88 -5.88
N ALA A 191 -17.45 -5.98 -5.32
CA ALA A 191 -18.40 -5.19 -6.09
C ALA A 191 -17.87 -3.76 -6.26
N TRP A 192 -18.01 -3.20 -7.44
CA TRP A 192 -17.50 -1.89 -7.84
C TRP A 192 -18.48 -1.21 -8.81
N ALA A 193 -18.25 0.05 -9.17
CA ALA A 193 -19.18 0.84 -9.98
C ALA A 193 -19.61 0.18 -11.32
N GLY A 194 -18.76 -0.63 -11.93
CA GLY A 194 -19.02 -1.33 -13.20
C GLY A 194 -19.46 -2.79 -13.04
N SER A 195 -19.63 -3.29 -11.82
CA SER A 195 -20.11 -4.65 -11.55
C SER A 195 -21.62 -4.68 -11.32
N ALA A 196 -22.20 -5.89 -11.25
CA ALA A 196 -23.53 -6.06 -10.67
C ALA A 196 -23.53 -5.57 -9.20
N PRO A 197 -24.70 -5.11 -8.68
CA PRO A 197 -24.86 -4.72 -7.28
C PRO A 197 -24.44 -5.83 -6.32
N GLY A 198 -23.68 -5.48 -5.30
CA GLY A 198 -23.18 -6.44 -4.32
C GLY A 198 -22.32 -5.80 -3.24
N PRO A 199 -21.90 -6.57 -2.23
CA PRO A 199 -21.03 -6.05 -1.18
C PRO A 199 -19.61 -5.79 -1.71
N VAL A 200 -19.05 -4.64 -1.32
CA VAL A 200 -17.67 -4.26 -1.69
C VAL A 200 -16.64 -5.22 -1.10
N SER A 201 -16.91 -5.73 0.11
CA SER A 201 -16.05 -6.70 0.82
C SER A 201 -16.94 -7.72 1.55
N PRO A 202 -17.43 -8.78 0.88
CA PRO A 202 -18.20 -9.83 1.53
C PRO A 202 -17.39 -10.51 2.63
N ARG A 203 -18.01 -10.77 3.78
CA ARG A 203 -17.34 -11.37 4.93
C ARG A 203 -16.65 -12.70 4.61
N SER A 204 -17.33 -13.59 3.88
CA SER A 204 -16.76 -14.89 3.51
C SER A 204 -15.53 -14.78 2.62
N TRP A 205 -15.52 -13.79 1.72
CA TRP A 205 -14.35 -13.53 0.88
C TRP A 205 -13.20 -12.94 1.68
N LEU A 206 -13.48 -12.00 2.60
CA LEU A 206 -12.49 -11.42 3.50
C LEU A 206 -11.87 -12.50 4.41
N GLU A 207 -12.68 -13.40 4.96
CA GLU A 207 -12.21 -14.55 5.74
C GLU A 207 -11.31 -15.47 4.90
N GLY A 208 -11.70 -15.78 3.67
CA GLY A 208 -10.87 -16.60 2.76
C GLY A 208 -9.54 -15.94 2.39
N ILE A 209 -9.51 -14.61 2.22
CA ILE A 209 -8.25 -13.87 2.02
C ILE A 209 -7.37 -13.97 3.27
N TYR A 210 -7.94 -13.74 4.44
CA TYR A 210 -7.20 -13.82 5.69
C TYR A 210 -6.62 -15.22 5.93
N ASP A 211 -7.43 -16.26 5.75
CA ASP A 211 -7.01 -17.65 5.92
C ASP A 211 -5.84 -18.01 5.00
N TYR A 212 -5.89 -17.56 3.73
CA TYR A 212 -4.76 -17.74 2.83
C TYR A 212 -3.54 -16.90 3.26
N ALA A 213 -3.74 -15.64 3.60
CA ALA A 213 -2.66 -14.73 3.95
C ALA A 213 -1.84 -15.23 5.14
N VAL A 214 -2.47 -15.74 6.18
CA VAL A 214 -1.75 -16.23 7.40
C VAL A 214 -1.00 -17.53 7.17
N THR A 215 -1.28 -18.27 6.10
CA THR A 215 -0.48 -19.43 5.69
C THR A 215 0.76 -19.05 4.89
N ALA A 216 0.72 -17.88 4.23
CA ALA A 216 1.75 -17.43 3.30
C ALA A 216 2.66 -16.35 3.87
N MET A 217 2.19 -15.57 4.84
CA MET A 217 2.91 -14.46 5.46
C MET A 217 2.85 -14.52 6.98
N SER A 218 3.86 -13.92 7.61
CA SER A 218 3.85 -13.75 9.07
C SER A 218 2.66 -12.89 9.50
N PRO A 219 1.76 -13.39 10.39
CA PRO A 219 0.53 -12.66 10.75
C PRO A 219 0.77 -11.24 11.28
N GLY A 220 1.91 -11.02 11.95
CA GLY A 220 2.32 -9.70 12.45
C GLY A 220 2.64 -8.68 11.37
N LYS A 221 2.77 -9.07 10.11
CA LYS A 221 2.99 -8.17 8.97
C LYS A 221 1.70 -7.73 8.28
N ILE A 222 0.58 -8.45 8.48
CA ILE A 222 -0.63 -8.31 7.68
C ILE A 222 -1.51 -7.19 8.20
N PHE A 223 -1.92 -6.29 7.31
CA PHE A 223 -3.06 -5.40 7.46
C PHE A 223 -4.16 -5.82 6.49
N MET A 224 -5.35 -6.12 7.00
CA MET A 224 -6.51 -6.39 6.17
C MET A 224 -7.25 -5.10 5.85
N GLY A 225 -7.39 -4.78 4.58
CA GLY A 225 -8.08 -3.58 4.11
C GLY A 225 -9.58 -3.68 4.30
N LEU A 226 -10.19 -2.69 4.96
CA LEU A 226 -11.63 -2.57 5.11
C LEU A 226 -12.11 -1.32 4.38
N PRO A 227 -13.13 -1.41 3.51
CA PRO A 227 -13.64 -0.25 2.81
C PRO A 227 -14.42 0.67 3.75
N GLY A 228 -14.10 1.96 3.75
CA GLY A 228 -14.89 3.00 4.40
C GLY A 228 -15.93 3.61 3.44
N TYR A 229 -16.27 2.92 2.34
CA TYR A 229 -17.15 3.39 1.26
C TYR A 229 -18.04 2.27 0.73
N GLY A 230 -19.02 2.64 -0.07
CA GLY A 230 -19.88 1.74 -0.84
C GLY A 230 -20.25 2.35 -2.18
N TRP A 231 -20.92 1.57 -3.00
CA TRP A 231 -21.42 2.00 -4.30
C TRP A 231 -22.94 2.14 -4.30
N ASN A 232 -23.44 3.05 -5.10
CA ASN A 232 -24.87 3.20 -5.35
C ASN A 232 -25.12 2.89 -6.83
N TRP A 233 -25.92 1.86 -7.10
CA TRP A 233 -26.32 1.50 -8.45
C TRP A 233 -27.72 2.05 -8.71
N GLN A 234 -27.89 2.77 -9.82
CA GLN A 234 -29.21 3.11 -10.32
C GLN A 234 -29.82 1.87 -10.94
N ILE A 235 -31.00 1.49 -10.47
CA ILE A 235 -31.80 0.35 -10.96
C ILE A 235 -32.78 0.85 -12.02
#